data_54f631de99246043b2362549422dafc8
#
_entry.id   54f631de99246043b2362549422dafc8
#
_cell.length_a   1.000
_cell.length_b   1.000
_cell.length_c   1.000
_cell.angle_alpha   90.00
_cell.angle_beta   90.00
_cell.angle_gamma   90.00
#
_symmetry.space_group_name_H-M   'P 1'
#
loop_
_entity.id
_entity.type
_entity.pdbx_description
1 polymer ?
#
loop_
_entity_poly.entity_id
_entity_poly.type
_entity_poly.pdbx_seq_one_letter_code
_entity_poly.pdbx_strand_id
1 'polypeptide(L)'
;TDWLMANCYLQEQILNNSSRPIEDARIHAMLCYRTPESFEVKFNRTINDELGVFNIESWLAHHGEKLQQRFQLASYKLMNQLLKTIDITRGRGSFESVVAPITANIHIIGINTDLFFTPIENRKTNLELQKLQLQTSYQEIDSIHGHDAFLIEFEQLHRLLATVFE
;
A
#
# COMPACT_ATOMS: atom_id res chain seq x y z
N THR A 1 -10.42 -7.00 -0.08
CA THR A 1 -11.11 -6.73 -1.36
C THR A 1 -10.61 -7.67 -2.45
N ASP A 2 -11.38 -7.85 -3.52
CA ASP A 2 -10.99 -8.68 -4.67
C ASP A 2 -9.74 -8.11 -5.36
N TRP A 3 -9.60 -6.79 -5.38
CA TRP A 3 -8.41 -6.13 -5.90
C TRP A 3 -7.14 -6.51 -5.12
N LEU A 4 -7.20 -6.48 -3.80
CA LEU A 4 -6.08 -6.91 -2.95
C LEU A 4 -5.79 -8.41 -3.13
N MET A 5 -6.82 -9.25 -3.19
CA MET A 5 -6.68 -10.68 -3.45
C MET A 5 -6.02 -10.97 -4.81
N ALA A 6 -6.40 -10.25 -5.86
CA ALA A 6 -5.79 -10.36 -7.19
C ALA A 6 -4.30 -9.98 -7.16
N ASN A 7 -3.95 -8.87 -6.48
CA ASN A 7 -2.56 -8.47 -6.30
C ASN A 7 -1.74 -9.53 -5.54
N CYS A 8 -2.27 -10.02 -4.41
CA CYS A 8 -1.60 -11.07 -3.63
C CYS A 8 -1.43 -12.37 -4.44
N TYR A 9 -2.41 -12.73 -5.26
CA TYR A 9 -2.31 -13.91 -6.14
C TYR A 9 -1.20 -13.74 -7.18
N LEU A 10 -1.14 -12.58 -7.86
CA LEU A 10 -0.08 -12.32 -8.84
C LEU A 10 1.30 -12.28 -8.18
N GLN A 11 1.41 -11.66 -7.00
CA GLN A 11 2.64 -11.70 -6.20
C GLN A 11 3.06 -13.15 -5.87
N GLU A 12 2.11 -13.99 -5.47
CA GLU A 12 2.37 -15.41 -5.19
C GLU A 12 2.90 -16.15 -6.42
N GLN A 13 2.33 -15.89 -7.62
CA GLN A 13 2.81 -16.47 -8.87
C GLN A 13 4.25 -16.02 -9.17
N ILE A 14 4.57 -14.76 -9.01
CA ILE A 14 5.94 -14.24 -9.20
C ILE A 14 6.90 -14.88 -8.20
N LEU A 15 6.56 -14.88 -6.91
CA LEU A 15 7.40 -15.41 -5.83
C LEU A 15 7.66 -16.91 -5.95
N ASN A 16 6.79 -17.66 -6.64
CA ASN A 16 6.92 -19.10 -6.81
C ASN A 16 7.61 -19.51 -8.12
N ASN A 17 7.53 -18.69 -9.17
CA ASN A 17 7.90 -19.11 -10.50
C ASN A 17 9.03 -18.29 -11.13
N SER A 18 9.36 -17.10 -10.59
CA SER A 18 10.46 -16.31 -11.13
C SER A 18 11.83 -16.85 -10.74
N SER A 19 12.81 -16.64 -11.61
CA SER A 19 14.23 -16.87 -11.32
C SER A 19 14.82 -15.83 -10.36
N ARG A 20 14.18 -14.62 -10.26
CA ARG A 20 14.53 -13.53 -9.35
C ARG A 20 13.30 -13.09 -8.54
N PRO A 21 12.76 -13.96 -7.69
CA PRO A 21 11.41 -13.82 -7.14
C PRO A 21 11.18 -12.54 -6.34
N ILE A 22 12.12 -12.14 -5.48
CA ILE A 22 11.97 -10.92 -4.66
C ILE A 22 12.08 -9.67 -5.52
N GLU A 23 13.03 -9.66 -6.44
CA GLU A 23 13.27 -8.54 -7.36
C GLU A 23 12.03 -8.30 -8.23
N ASP A 24 11.54 -9.33 -8.92
CA ASP A 24 10.39 -9.22 -9.81
C ASP A 24 9.10 -8.88 -9.05
N ALA A 25 8.91 -9.45 -7.85
CA ALA A 25 7.79 -9.11 -7.00
C ALA A 25 7.83 -7.64 -6.56
N ARG A 26 9.02 -7.09 -6.26
CA ARG A 26 9.17 -5.67 -5.93
C ARG A 26 8.88 -4.77 -7.12
N ILE A 27 9.36 -5.14 -8.32
CA ILE A 27 9.06 -4.40 -9.56
C ILE A 27 7.55 -4.32 -9.78
N HIS A 28 6.85 -5.44 -9.66
CA HIS A 28 5.40 -5.46 -9.75
C HIS A 28 4.73 -4.59 -8.67
N ALA A 29 5.17 -4.69 -7.41
CA ALA A 29 4.60 -3.92 -6.31
C ALA A 29 4.70 -2.40 -6.54
N MET A 30 5.78 -1.92 -7.16
CA MET A 30 5.93 -0.50 -7.49
C MET A 30 4.84 0.04 -8.41
N LEU A 31 4.24 -0.80 -9.26
CA LEU A 31 3.10 -0.40 -10.11
C LEU A 31 1.81 -0.20 -9.31
N CYS A 32 1.68 -0.86 -8.16
CA CYS A 32 0.55 -0.68 -7.25
C CYS A 32 0.77 0.48 -6.26
N TYR A 33 2.04 0.79 -5.97
CA TYR A 33 2.41 1.82 -4.99
C TYR A 33 2.49 3.22 -5.59
N ARG A 34 2.59 3.34 -6.90
CA ARG A 34 2.68 4.61 -7.63
C ARG A 34 1.56 4.72 -8.66
N THR A 35 1.13 5.94 -8.93
CA THR A 35 0.18 6.22 -9.99
C THR A 35 0.86 6.40 -11.35
N PRO A 36 0.14 6.24 -12.47
CA PRO A 36 0.65 6.60 -13.80
C PRO A 36 1.14 8.06 -13.86
N GLU A 37 0.41 9.00 -13.24
CA GLU A 37 0.79 10.41 -13.19
C GLU A 37 2.11 10.62 -12.45
N SER A 38 2.30 9.95 -11.31
CA SER A 38 3.57 9.99 -10.57
C SER A 38 4.75 9.50 -11.41
N PHE A 39 4.55 8.47 -12.23
CA PHE A 39 5.57 7.98 -13.16
C PHE A 39 5.84 8.97 -14.29
N GLU A 40 4.80 9.56 -14.88
CA GLU A 40 4.94 10.54 -15.95
C GLU A 40 5.73 11.77 -15.49
N VAL A 41 5.35 12.36 -14.37
CA VAL A 41 6.06 13.51 -13.78
C VAL A 41 7.52 13.19 -13.50
N LYS A 42 7.81 11.98 -13.03
CA LYS A 42 9.17 11.59 -12.65
C LYS A 42 10.05 11.24 -13.82
N PHE A 43 9.54 10.51 -14.83
CA PHE A 43 10.37 9.88 -15.87
C PHE A 43 10.14 10.44 -17.26
N ASN A 44 8.92 10.84 -17.62
CA ASN A 44 8.57 11.47 -18.88
C ASN A 44 9.28 10.83 -20.11
N ARG A 45 9.33 9.48 -20.17
CA ARG A 45 9.99 8.69 -21.23
C ARG A 45 11.47 9.00 -21.45
N THR A 46 12.16 9.58 -20.49
CA THR A 46 13.59 9.86 -20.57
C THR A 46 14.43 8.57 -20.56
N ILE A 47 15.59 8.64 -21.20
CA ILE A 47 16.52 7.50 -21.36
C ILE A 47 17.67 7.66 -20.34
N ASN A 48 18.12 6.54 -19.81
CA ASN A 48 19.37 6.42 -19.08
C ASN A 48 20.50 6.23 -20.11
N ASP A 49 21.29 7.26 -20.33
CA ASP A 49 22.33 7.29 -21.39
C ASP A 49 23.45 6.26 -21.15
N GLU A 50 23.71 5.90 -19.88
CA GLU A 50 24.75 4.91 -19.55
C GLU A 50 24.30 3.47 -19.84
N LEU A 51 23.01 3.17 -19.63
CA LEU A 51 22.45 1.83 -19.76
C LEU A 51 21.71 1.61 -21.08
N GLY A 52 21.37 2.67 -21.81
CA GLY A 52 20.60 2.58 -23.06
C GLY A 52 19.15 2.10 -22.89
N VAL A 53 18.58 2.23 -21.69
CA VAL A 53 17.21 1.83 -21.36
C VAL A 53 16.41 3.03 -20.86
N PHE A 54 15.07 2.94 -20.73
CA PHE A 54 14.32 4.01 -20.11
C PHE A 54 14.69 4.19 -18.63
N ASN A 55 14.68 5.43 -18.13
CA ASN A 55 14.97 5.71 -16.72
C ASN A 55 14.00 4.99 -15.76
N ILE A 56 12.75 4.76 -16.16
CA ILE A 56 11.80 3.96 -15.39
C ILE A 56 12.26 2.51 -15.24
N GLU A 57 12.84 1.90 -16.27
CA GLU A 57 13.33 0.51 -16.24
C GLU A 57 14.51 0.37 -15.28
N SER A 58 15.50 1.26 -15.39
CA SER A 58 16.65 1.26 -14.48
C SER A 58 16.25 1.53 -13.04
N TRP A 59 15.26 2.39 -12.80
CA TRP A 59 14.73 2.69 -11.48
C TRP A 59 14.00 1.49 -10.87
N LEU A 60 13.15 0.80 -11.64
CA LEU A 60 12.45 -0.40 -11.19
C LEU A 60 13.43 -1.52 -10.86
N ALA A 61 14.42 -1.77 -11.74
CA ALA A 61 15.47 -2.77 -11.53
C ALA A 61 16.25 -2.48 -10.25
N HIS A 62 16.68 -1.22 -10.03
CA HIS A 62 17.36 -0.82 -8.82
C HIS A 62 16.55 -1.10 -7.54
N HIS A 63 15.25 -0.80 -7.55
CA HIS A 63 14.39 -1.08 -6.38
C HIS A 63 14.18 -2.58 -6.15
N GLY A 64 14.09 -3.36 -7.21
CA GLY A 64 14.02 -4.83 -7.13
C GLY A 64 15.29 -5.40 -6.50
N GLU A 65 16.45 -5.08 -7.06
CA GLU A 65 17.75 -5.52 -6.57
C GLU A 65 17.98 -5.12 -5.10
N LYS A 66 17.70 -3.86 -4.75
CA LYS A 66 17.85 -3.36 -3.39
C LYS A 66 16.99 -4.12 -2.37
N LEU A 67 15.79 -4.56 -2.75
CA LEU A 67 14.97 -5.40 -1.88
C LEU A 67 15.53 -6.82 -1.78
N GLN A 68 15.97 -7.41 -2.88
CA GLN A 68 16.59 -8.73 -2.92
C GLN A 68 17.78 -8.84 -1.96
N GLN A 69 18.61 -7.80 -1.87
CA GLN A 69 19.80 -7.78 -1.01
C GLN A 69 19.47 -7.79 0.50
N ARG A 70 18.31 -7.31 0.91
CA ARG A 70 17.94 -7.12 2.33
C ARG A 70 16.77 -7.96 2.81
N PHE A 71 16.08 -8.66 1.92
CA PHE A 71 14.84 -9.37 2.27
C PHE A 71 14.95 -10.86 1.94
N GLN A 72 14.36 -11.70 2.77
CA GLN A 72 14.36 -13.14 2.55
C GLN A 72 13.08 -13.57 1.84
N LEU A 73 13.20 -14.50 0.89
CA LEU A 73 12.07 -15.02 0.12
C LEU A 73 10.97 -15.62 1.00
N ALA A 74 11.34 -16.39 2.03
CA ALA A 74 10.38 -16.98 2.96
C ALA A 74 9.58 -15.89 3.70
N SER A 75 10.24 -14.82 4.14
CA SER A 75 9.59 -13.68 4.80
C SER A 75 8.64 -12.96 3.86
N TYR A 76 9.03 -12.75 2.61
CA TYR A 76 8.16 -12.07 1.63
C TYR A 76 6.92 -12.91 1.31
N LYS A 77 7.08 -14.23 1.11
CA LYS A 77 5.95 -15.15 0.93
C LYS A 77 5.00 -15.14 2.13
N LEU A 78 5.55 -15.14 3.35
CA LEU A 78 4.75 -15.06 4.57
C LEU A 78 3.96 -13.74 4.65
N MET A 79 4.62 -12.60 4.38
CA MET A 79 3.94 -11.28 4.38
C MET A 79 2.83 -11.22 3.34
N ASN A 80 3.05 -11.72 2.13
CA ASN A 80 2.03 -11.81 1.10
C ASN A 80 0.86 -12.71 1.52
N GLN A 81 1.15 -13.86 2.17
CA GLN A 81 0.12 -14.75 2.69
C GLN A 81 -0.69 -14.10 3.81
N LEU A 82 -0.04 -13.39 4.74
CA LEU A 82 -0.72 -12.65 5.80
C LEU A 82 -1.65 -11.59 5.22
N LEU A 83 -1.16 -10.79 4.25
CA LEU A 83 -1.95 -9.77 3.59
C LEU A 83 -3.17 -10.36 2.86
N LYS A 84 -2.99 -11.51 2.18
CA LYS A 84 -4.05 -12.22 1.47
C LYS A 84 -5.13 -12.78 2.41
N THR A 85 -4.76 -13.17 3.63
CA THR A 85 -5.63 -13.94 4.54
C THR A 85 -6.09 -13.17 5.76
N ILE A 86 -5.66 -11.91 5.90
CA ILE A 86 -6.07 -11.09 7.05
C ILE A 86 -7.58 -10.87 7.04
N ASP A 87 -8.19 -11.26 8.15
CA ASP A 87 -9.61 -11.10 8.41
C ASP A 87 -9.81 -11.02 9.93
N ILE A 88 -10.13 -9.82 10.42
CA ILE A 88 -10.29 -9.58 11.84
C ILE A 88 -11.51 -10.32 12.43
N THR A 89 -12.44 -10.75 11.60
CA THR A 89 -13.67 -11.44 12.03
C THR A 89 -13.48 -12.96 12.12
N ARG A 90 -12.40 -13.51 11.56
CA ARG A 90 -12.18 -14.95 11.51
C ARG A 90 -12.13 -15.57 12.90
N GLY A 91 -13.11 -16.42 13.22
CA GLY A 91 -13.24 -17.06 14.52
C GLY A 91 -13.65 -16.13 15.67
N ARG A 92 -14.09 -14.89 15.36
CA ARG A 92 -14.45 -13.86 16.36
C ARG A 92 -15.89 -13.37 16.24
N GLY A 93 -16.65 -13.80 15.23
CA GLY A 93 -18.00 -13.37 14.96
C GLY A 93 -18.10 -12.24 13.92
N SER A 94 -19.06 -11.34 14.06
CA SER A 94 -19.26 -10.25 13.11
C SER A 94 -18.24 -9.11 13.29
N PHE A 95 -18.14 -8.23 12.29
CA PHE A 95 -17.31 -7.02 12.40
C PHE A 95 -17.68 -6.19 13.63
N GLU A 96 -18.98 -6.01 13.87
CA GLU A 96 -19.50 -5.28 15.03
C GLU A 96 -19.01 -5.89 16.35
N SER A 97 -19.09 -7.22 16.49
CA SER A 97 -18.66 -7.90 17.71
C SER A 97 -17.16 -7.78 17.98
N VAL A 98 -16.36 -7.66 16.93
CA VAL A 98 -14.89 -7.49 17.03
C VAL A 98 -14.52 -6.07 17.40
N VAL A 99 -15.20 -5.07 16.86
CA VAL A 99 -14.83 -3.67 17.06
C VAL A 99 -15.54 -3.03 18.27
N ALA A 100 -16.69 -3.54 18.70
CA ALA A 100 -17.45 -2.99 19.82
C ALA A 100 -16.64 -2.80 21.14
N PRO A 101 -15.68 -3.69 21.49
CA PRO A 101 -14.87 -3.48 22.69
C PRO A 101 -13.75 -2.44 22.54
N ILE A 102 -13.56 -1.82 21.37
CA ILE A 102 -12.53 -0.80 21.16
C ILE A 102 -12.95 0.49 21.85
N THR A 103 -12.13 0.95 22.79
CA THR A 103 -12.33 2.21 23.52
C THR A 103 -11.42 3.33 23.04
N ALA A 104 -10.43 3.01 22.20
CA ALA A 104 -9.51 3.98 21.64
C ALA A 104 -10.18 4.83 20.54
N ASN A 105 -9.73 6.06 20.37
CA ASN A 105 -10.05 6.86 19.19
C ASN A 105 -9.36 6.24 17.95
N ILE A 106 -10.08 6.17 16.85
CA ILE A 106 -9.58 5.59 15.61
C ILE A 106 -9.44 6.71 14.57
N HIS A 107 -8.22 6.96 14.13
CA HIS A 107 -7.93 7.96 13.10
C HIS A 107 -7.43 7.25 11.85
N ILE A 108 -8.19 7.35 10.75
CA ILE A 108 -7.84 6.77 9.45
C ILE A 108 -7.34 7.90 8.56
N ILE A 109 -6.09 7.80 8.11
CA ILE A 109 -5.51 8.71 7.13
C ILE A 109 -5.28 7.92 5.84
N GLY A 110 -6.09 8.20 4.82
CA GLY A 110 -5.97 7.61 3.49
C GLY A 110 -5.15 8.49 2.55
N ILE A 111 -4.98 8.03 1.33
CA ILE A 111 -4.37 8.79 0.23
C ILE A 111 -5.36 8.77 -0.92
N ASN A 112 -5.73 9.95 -1.47
CA ASN A 112 -6.77 10.08 -2.48
C ASN A 112 -6.52 9.29 -3.78
N THR A 113 -5.24 9.00 -4.10
CA THR A 113 -4.82 8.26 -5.29
C THR A 113 -4.26 6.87 -5.00
N ASP A 114 -4.41 6.34 -3.78
CA ASP A 114 -3.91 5.01 -3.42
C ASP A 114 -4.61 3.93 -4.24
N LEU A 115 -3.82 3.18 -5.01
CA LEU A 115 -4.28 2.05 -5.82
C LEU A 115 -4.20 0.72 -5.06
N PHE A 116 -3.55 0.69 -3.91
CA PHE A 116 -3.33 -0.53 -3.13
C PHE A 116 -4.32 -0.65 -1.98
N PHE A 117 -4.39 0.36 -1.10
CA PHE A 117 -5.42 0.52 -0.08
C PHE A 117 -6.33 1.69 -0.46
N THR A 118 -7.32 1.41 -1.28
CA THR A 118 -8.10 2.45 -1.94
C THR A 118 -8.86 3.34 -0.97
N PRO A 119 -9.02 4.65 -1.26
CA PRO A 119 -9.74 5.58 -0.39
C PRO A 119 -11.21 5.17 -0.22
N ILE A 120 -11.81 4.50 -1.19
CA ILE A 120 -13.19 3.97 -1.09
C ILE A 120 -13.32 2.98 0.06
N GLU A 121 -12.37 2.06 0.21
CA GLU A 121 -12.36 1.08 1.30
C GLU A 121 -12.13 1.74 2.67
N ASN A 122 -11.23 2.72 2.73
CA ASN A 122 -10.96 3.47 3.95
C ASN A 122 -12.19 4.28 4.40
N ARG A 123 -12.86 4.97 3.47
CA ARG A 123 -14.11 5.71 3.74
C ARG A 123 -15.21 4.78 4.20
N LYS A 124 -15.37 3.63 3.55
CA LYS A 124 -16.35 2.61 3.94
C LYS A 124 -16.09 2.10 5.35
N THR A 125 -14.84 1.78 5.68
CA THR A 125 -14.46 1.34 7.02
C THR A 125 -14.81 2.40 8.07
N ASN A 126 -14.47 3.66 7.82
CA ASN A 126 -14.82 4.76 8.73
C ASN A 126 -16.34 4.88 8.93
N LEU A 127 -17.13 4.79 7.86
CA LEU A 127 -18.59 4.84 7.95
C LEU A 127 -19.19 3.70 8.79
N GLU A 128 -18.66 2.48 8.63
CA GLU A 128 -19.11 1.34 9.45
C GLU A 128 -18.76 1.52 10.93
N LEU A 129 -17.57 2.03 11.24
CA LEU A 129 -17.18 2.36 12.60
C LEU A 129 -18.06 3.46 13.22
N GLN A 130 -18.41 4.50 12.45
CA GLN A 130 -19.32 5.56 12.90
C GLN A 130 -20.73 5.05 13.20
N LYS A 131 -21.27 4.13 12.40
CA LYS A 131 -22.58 3.50 12.68
C LYS A 131 -22.60 2.77 14.01
N LEU A 132 -21.47 2.26 14.47
CA LEU A 132 -21.29 1.59 15.75
C LEU A 132 -20.96 2.56 16.89
N GLN A 133 -21.08 3.86 16.64
CA GLN A 133 -20.83 4.94 17.61
C GLN A 133 -19.39 4.96 18.18
N LEU A 134 -18.43 4.38 17.47
CA LEU A 134 -17.02 4.49 17.82
C LEU A 134 -16.49 5.89 17.51
N GLN A 135 -15.58 6.37 18.34
CA GLN A 135 -14.87 7.63 18.11
C GLN A 135 -13.89 7.43 16.93
N THR A 136 -14.28 7.93 15.77
CA THR A 136 -13.48 7.72 14.55
C THR A 136 -13.46 8.99 13.69
N SER A 137 -12.33 9.21 13.01
CA SER A 137 -12.18 10.24 11.99
C SER A 137 -11.53 9.69 10.73
N TYR A 138 -11.82 10.33 9.61
CA TYR A 138 -11.21 10.03 8.32
C TYR A 138 -10.69 11.30 7.68
N GLN A 139 -9.45 11.27 7.20
CA GLN A 139 -8.78 12.34 6.48
C GLN A 139 -7.99 11.77 5.31
N GLU A 140 -7.64 12.59 4.32
CA GLU A 140 -6.87 12.17 3.15
C GLU A 140 -5.64 13.07 2.93
N ILE A 141 -4.55 12.43 2.54
CA ILE A 141 -3.41 13.09 1.89
C ILE A 141 -3.80 13.28 0.42
N ASP A 142 -3.70 14.50 -0.08
CA ASP A 142 -3.90 14.82 -1.50
C ASP A 142 -2.55 14.76 -2.22
N SER A 143 -2.37 13.77 -3.08
CA SER A 143 -1.10 13.53 -3.77
C SER A 143 -1.28 12.70 -5.04
N ILE A 144 -0.44 12.96 -6.04
CA ILE A 144 -0.33 12.14 -7.24
C ILE A 144 0.48 10.84 -7.01
N HIS A 145 1.11 10.68 -5.84
CA HIS A 145 2.13 9.64 -5.64
C HIS A 145 1.59 8.27 -5.22
N GLY A 146 0.27 8.11 -5.08
CA GLY A 146 -0.35 6.83 -4.73
C GLY A 146 0.01 6.38 -3.32
N HIS A 147 0.06 5.07 -3.11
CA HIS A 147 0.33 4.45 -1.80
C HIS A 147 1.57 5.01 -1.09
N ASP A 148 2.63 5.32 -1.81
CA ASP A 148 3.87 5.84 -1.25
C ASP A 148 3.79 7.33 -0.82
N ALA A 149 2.66 8.03 -1.00
CA ALA A 149 2.54 9.45 -0.69
C ALA A 149 2.85 9.78 0.77
N PHE A 150 2.54 8.90 1.73
CA PHE A 150 2.88 9.12 3.15
C PHE A 150 4.39 9.15 3.43
N LEU A 151 5.21 8.66 2.49
CA LEU A 151 6.67 8.73 2.52
C LEU A 151 7.23 9.97 1.78
N ILE A 152 6.36 10.80 1.22
CA ILE A 152 6.71 11.95 0.38
C ILE A 152 6.08 13.23 0.92
N GLU A 153 4.80 13.19 1.25
CA GLU A 153 3.98 14.33 1.69
C GLU A 153 4.07 14.58 3.20
N PHE A 154 5.30 14.67 3.72
CA PHE A 154 5.56 14.78 5.17
C PHE A 154 4.86 15.98 5.81
N GLU A 155 4.76 17.11 5.13
CA GLU A 155 4.10 18.30 5.68
C GLU A 155 2.58 18.12 5.79
N GLN A 156 1.96 17.46 4.80
CA GLN A 156 0.54 17.14 4.89
C GLN A 156 0.29 16.15 6.02
N LEU A 157 1.08 15.07 6.07
CA LEU A 157 0.98 14.07 7.12
C LEU A 157 1.17 14.69 8.51
N HIS A 158 2.16 15.57 8.68
CA HIS A 158 2.40 16.28 9.94
C HIS A 158 1.17 17.09 10.36
N ARG A 159 0.59 17.90 9.45
CA ARG A 159 -0.62 18.69 9.76
C ARG A 159 -1.81 17.81 10.16
N LEU A 160 -2.02 16.67 9.49
CA LEU A 160 -3.09 15.73 9.80
C LEU A 160 -2.90 15.07 11.17
N LEU A 161 -1.65 14.70 11.50
CA LEU A 161 -1.31 14.10 12.79
C LEU A 161 -1.37 15.11 13.94
N ALA A 162 -1.01 16.37 13.73
CA ALA A 162 -1.10 17.40 14.77
C ALA A 162 -2.52 17.51 15.34
N THR A 163 -3.55 17.36 14.52
CA THR A 163 -4.95 17.38 14.97
C THR A 163 -5.33 16.22 15.91
N VAL A 164 -4.48 15.22 16.00
CA VAL A 164 -4.70 14.01 16.83
C VAL A 164 -3.91 14.06 18.14
N PHE A 165 -2.73 14.70 18.11
CA PHE A 165 -1.77 14.67 19.22
C PHE A 165 -1.62 16.01 19.96
N GLU A 166 -2.26 17.07 19.50
CA GLU A 166 -2.41 18.36 20.18
C GLU A 166 -3.76 18.42 20.94
#